data_efab6135c71140c9aa09e0dfaaa1ccb5
#
_entry.id   efab6135c71140c9aa09e0dfaaa1ccb5
#
_cell.length_a   1.000
_cell.length_b   1.000
_cell.length_c   1.000
_cell.angle_alpha   90.00
_cell.angle_beta   90.00
_cell.angle_gamma   90.00
#
_symmetry.space_group_name_H-M   'P 1'
#
loop_
_entity.id
_entity.type
_entity.pdbx_description
1 polymer ?
#
loop_
_entity_poly.entity_id
_entity_poly.type
_entity_poly.pdbx_seq_one_letter_code
_entity_poly.pdbx_strand_id
1 'polypeptide(L)'
;MQLKKLLFITLFSLFAIQYSAAQFDGIYSQYMHIKHFYNPAAVGEQDLMKIMVAQRLDWIGIKNAPKTTLFTVNTPFKIGKTHHAAGIQFINDIFGIFANQQINAQYAYKFKFEYGTLSIGANIGVLNLICYGDSVKMVESDYHTPANSDPAIPIGTQTGIGFDLSAGVYFSNATWFAGLSILHAPGAKIKLGDKYDFKINQAMTAVGGYNIKLNTPDYKLKPSVLLYTDFISWQAQISLLLDYKDKFWGGLAYSIQDAISFSFGAEIIDGLQLGYCYDLPASSMITATHGSHELYISYDFNIFAPKYNQKHKSIRLL
;
A
#
# COMPACT_ATOMS: atom_id res chain seq x y z
N MET A 1 37.99 -20.27 11.80
CA MET A 1 37.18 -20.39 10.57
C MET A 1 35.86 -21.19 10.79
N GLN A 2 35.89 -22.28 11.55
CA GLN A 2 34.69 -23.11 11.84
C GLN A 2 33.65 -22.39 12.69
N LEU A 3 34.01 -21.58 13.68
CA LEU A 3 33.06 -20.85 14.53
C LEU A 3 32.22 -19.83 13.73
N LYS A 4 32.85 -19.12 12.78
CA LYS A 4 32.13 -18.18 11.88
C LYS A 4 31.16 -18.91 10.93
N LYS A 5 31.54 -20.09 10.45
CA LYS A 5 30.64 -20.94 9.63
C LYS A 5 29.46 -21.46 10.46
N LEU A 6 29.73 -21.89 11.69
CA LEU A 6 28.67 -22.36 12.60
C LEU A 6 27.70 -21.23 12.95
N LEU A 7 28.20 -20.04 13.27
CA LEU A 7 27.39 -18.85 13.54
C LEU A 7 26.54 -18.45 12.34
N PHE A 8 27.11 -18.53 11.12
CA PHE A 8 26.40 -18.25 9.89
C PHE A 8 25.29 -19.27 9.59
N ILE A 9 25.57 -20.56 9.80
CA ILE A 9 24.60 -21.65 9.64
C ILE A 9 23.47 -21.54 10.68
N THR A 10 23.80 -21.23 11.93
CA THR A 10 22.81 -21.05 12.99
C THR A 10 21.94 -19.80 12.74
N LEU A 11 22.55 -18.71 12.26
CA LEU A 11 21.81 -17.50 11.87
C LEU A 11 20.88 -17.80 10.65
N PHE A 12 21.39 -18.54 9.68
CA PHE A 12 20.64 -18.92 8.48
C PHE A 12 19.49 -19.91 8.80
N SER A 13 19.71 -20.87 9.73
CA SER A 13 18.67 -21.81 10.16
C SER A 13 17.56 -21.15 10.98
N LEU A 14 17.83 -20.07 11.72
CA LEU A 14 16.81 -19.26 12.41
C LEU A 14 15.90 -18.52 11.42
N PHE A 15 16.38 -18.19 10.23
CA PHE A 15 15.56 -17.61 9.15
C PHE A 15 14.72 -18.66 8.38
N ALA A 16 14.98 -19.95 8.55
CA ALA A 16 14.29 -21.00 7.80
C ALA A 16 13.00 -21.50 8.45
N ILE A 17 12.68 -21.05 9.68
CA ILE A 17 11.43 -21.42 10.35
C ILE A 17 10.35 -20.45 9.86
N GLN A 18 9.60 -20.85 8.85
CA GLN A 18 8.48 -20.07 8.35
C GLN A 18 7.17 -20.65 8.91
N TYR A 19 6.50 -19.87 9.73
CA TYR A 19 5.09 -20.07 10.02
C TYR A 19 4.29 -19.53 8.83
N SER A 20 3.46 -20.36 8.21
CA SER A 20 2.48 -19.88 7.23
C SER A 20 1.38 -19.14 7.98
N ALA A 21 1.45 -17.82 8.01
CA ALA A 21 0.41 -16.96 8.53
C ALA A 21 -0.12 -16.11 7.37
N ALA A 22 -1.43 -15.97 7.27
CA ALA A 22 -2.03 -15.09 6.29
C ALA A 22 -1.87 -13.64 6.75
N GLN A 23 -1.33 -12.79 5.88
CA GLN A 23 -1.32 -11.34 6.09
C GLN A 23 -2.73 -10.78 5.97
N PHE A 24 -3.04 -9.76 6.76
CA PHE A 24 -4.32 -9.08 6.70
C PHE A 24 -4.36 -8.00 5.61
N ASP A 25 -3.28 -7.23 5.48
CA ASP A 25 -3.21 -6.13 4.52
C ASP A 25 -2.67 -6.58 3.16
N GLY A 26 -3.33 -6.15 2.09
CA GLY A 26 -2.83 -6.29 0.73
C GLY A 26 -1.56 -5.46 0.51
N ILE A 27 -0.56 -6.03 -0.18
CA ILE A 27 0.68 -5.33 -0.51
C ILE A 27 0.68 -4.99 -1.99
N TYR A 28 0.87 -3.70 -2.30
CA TYR A 28 0.97 -3.19 -3.65
C TYR A 28 2.41 -3.26 -4.17
N SER A 29 2.58 -3.75 -5.37
CA SER A 29 3.90 -3.83 -6.02
C SER A 29 4.44 -2.45 -6.39
N GLN A 30 3.54 -1.49 -6.63
CA GLN A 30 3.89 -0.10 -6.92
C GLN A 30 3.83 0.82 -5.68
N TYR A 31 4.25 0.31 -4.52
CA TYR A 31 4.20 1.03 -3.23
C TYR A 31 4.87 2.41 -3.26
N MET A 32 5.85 2.63 -4.14
CA MET A 32 6.57 3.90 -4.27
C MET A 32 5.65 5.05 -4.72
N HIS A 33 4.50 4.77 -5.31
CA HIS A 33 3.49 5.77 -5.71
C HIS A 33 2.41 6.01 -4.65
N ILE A 34 2.31 5.10 -3.64
CA ILE A 34 1.28 5.13 -2.58
C ILE A 34 1.89 5.04 -1.17
N LYS A 35 3.05 5.66 -0.94
CA LYS A 35 3.79 5.58 0.33
C LYS A 35 2.94 5.91 1.56
N HIS A 36 1.97 6.82 1.43
CA HIS A 36 1.04 7.18 2.50
C HIS A 36 0.05 6.06 2.89
N PHE A 37 -0.10 5.03 2.08
CA PHE A 37 -0.83 3.82 2.43
C PHE A 37 -0.09 3.05 3.53
N TYR A 38 1.24 2.96 3.43
CA TYR A 38 2.09 2.26 4.38
C TYR A 38 2.55 3.13 5.55
N ASN A 39 2.61 4.45 5.36
CA ASN A 39 3.08 5.37 6.39
C ASN A 39 2.26 6.67 6.36
N PRO A 40 1.40 6.94 7.36
CA PRO A 40 0.57 8.14 7.36
C PRO A 40 1.37 9.45 7.39
N ALA A 41 2.62 9.43 7.83
CA ALA A 41 3.48 10.61 7.78
C ALA A 41 3.95 10.99 6.35
N ALA A 42 3.82 10.07 5.37
CA ALA A 42 4.11 10.36 3.97
C ALA A 42 2.96 11.08 3.24
N VAL A 43 1.82 11.32 3.90
CA VAL A 43 0.69 12.05 3.31
C VAL A 43 1.14 13.44 2.84
N GLY A 44 0.74 13.81 1.62
CA GLY A 44 1.11 15.10 1.03
C GLY A 44 2.63 15.30 0.90
N GLU A 45 3.41 14.22 0.65
CA GLU A 45 4.86 14.30 0.44
C GLU A 45 5.20 15.27 -0.70
N GLN A 46 4.43 15.23 -1.77
CA GLN A 46 4.52 16.19 -2.86
C GLN A 46 3.75 17.47 -2.47
N ASP A 47 4.26 18.64 -2.91
CA ASP A 47 3.59 19.92 -2.65
C ASP A 47 2.36 20.14 -3.56
N LEU A 48 1.70 19.07 -3.98
CA LEU A 48 0.52 19.03 -4.84
C LEU A 48 -0.61 18.25 -4.16
N MET A 49 -1.85 18.59 -4.48
CA MET A 49 -2.97 17.72 -4.15
C MET A 49 -2.96 16.54 -5.12
N LYS A 50 -3.06 15.33 -4.57
CA LYS A 50 -3.13 14.09 -5.36
C LYS A 50 -4.44 13.38 -5.12
N ILE A 51 -5.10 12.99 -6.20
CA ILE A 51 -6.21 12.05 -6.20
C ILE A 51 -5.73 10.79 -6.90
N MET A 52 -6.00 9.63 -6.35
CA MET A 52 -5.54 8.36 -6.93
C MET A 52 -6.57 7.25 -6.70
N VAL A 53 -6.72 6.41 -7.71
CA VAL A 53 -7.39 5.11 -7.64
C VAL A 53 -6.38 4.05 -8.03
N ALA A 54 -6.28 3.00 -7.25
CA ALA A 54 -5.48 1.83 -7.59
C ALA A 54 -6.33 0.56 -7.44
N GLN A 55 -6.17 -0.36 -8.37
CA GLN A 55 -6.81 -1.67 -8.37
C GLN A 55 -5.74 -2.73 -8.46
N ARG A 56 -5.75 -3.67 -7.52
CA ARG A 56 -4.93 -4.87 -7.54
C ARG A 56 -5.82 -6.10 -7.68
N LEU A 57 -5.43 -7.00 -8.56
CA LEU A 57 -6.07 -8.29 -8.82
C LEU A 57 -5.01 -9.36 -8.63
N ASP A 58 -5.06 -10.07 -7.52
CA ASP A 58 -4.10 -11.11 -7.22
C ASP A 58 -4.50 -12.44 -7.88
N TRP A 59 -3.50 -13.22 -8.27
CA TRP A 59 -3.60 -14.61 -8.68
C TRP A 59 -4.71 -14.88 -9.69
N ILE A 60 -4.66 -14.20 -10.85
CA ILE A 60 -5.63 -14.37 -11.94
C ILE A 60 -5.74 -15.84 -12.34
N GLY A 61 -6.97 -16.33 -12.46
CA GLY A 61 -7.31 -17.72 -12.72
C GLY A 61 -7.75 -18.49 -11.48
N ILE A 62 -7.45 -18.00 -10.27
CA ILE A 62 -7.90 -18.60 -9.02
C ILE A 62 -9.26 -17.99 -8.62
N LYS A 63 -10.23 -18.86 -8.31
CA LYS A 63 -11.54 -18.42 -7.86
C LYS A 63 -11.45 -17.77 -6.48
N ASN A 64 -12.13 -16.62 -6.29
CA ASN A 64 -12.13 -15.85 -5.05
C ASN A 64 -10.73 -15.35 -4.63
N ALA A 65 -9.81 -15.23 -5.57
CA ALA A 65 -8.50 -14.61 -5.35
C ALA A 65 -8.66 -13.17 -4.85
N PRO A 66 -7.69 -12.63 -4.09
CA PRO A 66 -7.79 -11.29 -3.54
C PRO A 66 -7.94 -10.20 -4.60
N LYS A 67 -8.74 -9.18 -4.24
CA LYS A 67 -8.98 -7.99 -5.07
C LYS A 67 -9.00 -6.78 -4.16
N THR A 68 -8.02 -5.89 -4.32
CA THR A 68 -7.89 -4.71 -3.48
C THR A 68 -8.10 -3.46 -4.32
N THR A 69 -9.05 -2.63 -3.91
CA THR A 69 -9.29 -1.30 -4.49
C THR A 69 -8.90 -0.25 -3.47
N LEU A 70 -8.08 0.70 -3.87
CA LEU A 70 -7.69 1.86 -3.09
C LEU A 70 -8.17 3.13 -3.81
N PHE A 71 -8.86 3.99 -3.07
CA PHE A 71 -9.09 5.37 -3.45
C PHE A 71 -8.45 6.28 -2.41
N THR A 72 -7.71 7.29 -2.83
CA THR A 72 -7.08 8.23 -1.92
C THR A 72 -7.07 9.63 -2.47
N VAL A 73 -7.26 10.58 -1.56
CA VAL A 73 -7.09 12.02 -1.81
C VAL A 73 -6.19 12.55 -0.72
N ASN A 74 -5.13 13.25 -1.09
CA ASN A 74 -4.27 13.90 -0.12
C ASN A 74 -3.80 15.27 -0.60
N THR A 75 -3.56 16.17 0.34
CA THR A 75 -3.19 17.55 0.05
C THR A 75 -2.27 18.11 1.12
N PRO A 76 -1.17 18.77 0.75
CA PRO A 76 -0.43 19.64 1.65
C PRO A 76 -1.18 20.94 1.87
N PHE A 77 -1.02 21.57 3.04
CA PHE A 77 -1.55 22.89 3.33
C PHE A 77 -0.69 23.61 4.39
N LYS A 78 -0.97 24.90 4.60
CA LYS A 78 -0.26 25.71 5.59
C LYS A 78 -1.24 26.34 6.57
N ILE A 79 -0.85 26.33 7.84
CA ILE A 79 -1.52 27.11 8.89
C ILE A 79 -0.50 28.11 9.42
N GLY A 80 -0.67 29.39 9.07
CA GLY A 80 0.35 30.41 9.35
C GLY A 80 1.71 30.05 8.73
N LYS A 81 2.73 29.84 9.56
CA LYS A 81 4.08 29.48 9.11
C LYS A 81 4.36 27.97 9.14
N THR A 82 3.42 27.17 9.61
CA THR A 82 3.57 25.71 9.76
C THR A 82 3.06 24.97 8.53
N HIS A 83 3.66 23.82 8.26
CA HIS A 83 3.33 23.00 7.10
C HIS A 83 2.64 21.71 7.58
N HIS A 84 1.56 21.37 6.93
CA HIS A 84 0.71 20.25 7.27
C HIS A 84 0.32 19.50 6.01
N ALA A 85 -0.19 18.29 6.18
CA ALA A 85 -0.89 17.56 5.13
C ALA A 85 -2.07 16.80 5.72
N ALA A 86 -3.09 16.60 4.91
CA ALA A 86 -4.23 15.76 5.24
C ALA A 86 -4.58 14.86 4.07
N GLY A 87 -5.21 13.73 4.36
CA GLY A 87 -5.67 12.80 3.36
C GLY A 87 -6.86 11.98 3.84
N ILE A 88 -7.55 11.41 2.87
CA ILE A 88 -8.61 10.43 3.09
C ILE A 88 -8.28 9.22 2.22
N GLN A 89 -8.45 8.03 2.78
CA GLN A 89 -8.33 6.77 2.06
C GLN A 89 -9.60 5.97 2.21
N PHE A 90 -10.01 5.34 1.13
CA PHE A 90 -10.99 4.27 1.12
C PHE A 90 -10.32 3.02 0.55
N ILE A 91 -10.40 1.92 1.28
CA ILE A 91 -9.85 0.63 0.91
C ILE A 91 -11.00 -0.36 0.88
N ASN A 92 -11.10 -1.14 -0.19
CA ASN A 92 -12.00 -2.28 -0.27
C ASN A 92 -11.19 -3.49 -0.71
N ASP A 93 -10.97 -4.39 0.22
CA ASP A 93 -10.20 -5.61 0.02
C ASP A 93 -11.11 -6.82 0.16
N ILE A 94 -11.17 -7.65 -0.89
CA ILE A 94 -12.01 -8.85 -0.96
C ILE A 94 -11.10 -10.05 -1.10
N PHE A 95 -11.15 -10.99 -0.17
CA PHE A 95 -10.32 -12.18 -0.17
C PHE A 95 -11.09 -13.40 0.36
N GLY A 96 -11.17 -14.44 -0.47
CA GLY A 96 -11.90 -15.65 -0.12
C GLY A 96 -13.39 -15.37 0.14
N ILE A 97 -13.80 -15.56 1.38
CA ILE A 97 -15.16 -15.31 1.88
C ILE A 97 -15.27 -14.00 2.67
N PHE A 98 -14.19 -13.23 2.76
CA PHE A 98 -14.14 -11.99 3.52
C PHE A 98 -14.09 -10.78 2.60
N ALA A 99 -14.68 -9.68 3.07
CA ALA A 99 -14.43 -8.34 2.52
C ALA A 99 -14.10 -7.39 3.67
N ASN A 100 -13.04 -6.62 3.51
CA ASN A 100 -12.60 -5.62 4.44
C ASN A 100 -12.73 -4.24 3.80
N GLN A 101 -13.57 -3.39 4.36
CA GLN A 101 -13.78 -2.02 3.90
C GLN A 101 -13.25 -1.06 4.94
N GLN A 102 -12.35 -0.17 4.56
CA GLN A 102 -11.77 0.79 5.49
C GLN A 102 -11.95 2.21 4.96
N ILE A 103 -12.26 3.11 5.88
CA ILE A 103 -12.23 4.56 5.63
C ILE A 103 -11.29 5.16 6.66
N ASN A 104 -10.26 5.83 6.17
CA ASN A 104 -9.17 6.38 6.96
C ASN A 104 -9.01 7.88 6.71
N ALA A 105 -8.89 8.66 7.78
CA ALA A 105 -8.48 10.05 7.74
C ALA A 105 -7.04 10.18 8.21
N GLN A 106 -6.20 10.79 7.41
CA GLN A 106 -4.77 10.95 7.65
C GLN A 106 -4.42 12.41 7.91
N TYR A 107 -3.49 12.63 8.81
CA TYR A 107 -2.91 13.94 9.09
C TYR A 107 -1.42 13.82 9.34
N ALA A 108 -0.64 14.76 8.83
CA ALA A 108 0.78 14.88 9.12
C ALA A 108 1.18 16.35 9.39
N TYR A 109 2.02 16.51 10.40
CA TYR A 109 2.74 17.73 10.66
C TYR A 109 4.14 17.65 10.03
N LYS A 110 4.56 18.71 9.32
CA LYS A 110 5.80 18.72 8.54
C LYS A 110 6.76 19.78 9.07
N PHE A 111 7.89 19.31 9.56
CA PHE A 111 9.03 20.14 9.97
C PHE A 111 9.94 20.31 8.76
N LYS A 112 9.98 21.50 8.18
CA LYS A 112 10.89 21.83 7.07
C LYS A 112 12.23 22.30 7.63
N PHE A 113 13.29 21.58 7.29
CA PHE A 113 14.68 21.92 7.60
C PHE A 113 15.43 22.26 6.31
N GLU A 114 16.63 22.77 6.43
CA GLU A 114 17.50 23.05 5.28
C GLU A 114 17.82 21.77 4.49
N TYR A 115 17.98 20.64 5.18
CA TYR A 115 18.38 19.34 4.58
C TYR A 115 17.21 18.45 4.16
N GLY A 116 15.98 18.84 4.42
CA GLY A 116 14.79 18.05 4.10
C GLY A 116 13.60 18.31 5.00
N THR A 117 12.59 17.49 4.86
CA THR A 117 11.33 17.58 5.62
C THR A 117 11.17 16.33 6.48
N LEU A 118 11.04 16.52 7.79
CA LEU A 118 10.60 15.48 8.71
C LEU A 118 9.10 15.61 8.93
N SER A 119 8.37 14.55 8.70
CA SER A 119 6.92 14.49 8.90
C SER A 119 6.60 13.50 10.03
N ILE A 120 5.65 13.87 10.88
CA ILE A 120 5.05 12.99 11.88
C ILE A 120 3.57 12.94 11.54
N GLY A 121 3.04 11.74 11.37
CA GLY A 121 1.67 11.56 10.92
C GLY A 121 0.92 10.50 11.69
N ALA A 122 -0.40 10.65 11.65
CA ALA A 122 -1.34 9.70 12.22
C ALA A 122 -2.47 9.42 11.23
N ASN A 123 -3.07 8.27 11.37
CA ASN A 123 -4.24 7.80 10.66
C ASN A 123 -5.28 7.36 11.68
N ILE A 124 -6.52 7.81 11.50
CA ILE A 124 -7.67 7.38 12.28
C ILE A 124 -8.68 6.80 11.30
N GLY A 125 -9.14 5.59 11.55
CA GLY A 125 -10.01 4.89 10.63
C GLY A 125 -11.08 4.05 11.30
N VAL A 126 -12.02 3.67 10.47
CA VAL A 126 -13.04 2.67 10.76
C VAL A 126 -12.94 1.60 9.68
N LEU A 127 -12.97 0.36 10.12
CA LEU A 127 -12.97 -0.78 9.23
C LEU A 127 -14.24 -1.61 9.48
N ASN A 128 -14.82 -2.11 8.40
CA ASN A 128 -15.98 -2.97 8.37
C ASN A 128 -15.56 -4.30 7.76
N LEU A 129 -15.49 -5.34 8.58
CA LEU A 129 -15.19 -6.68 8.13
C LEU A 129 -16.50 -7.43 7.87
N ILE A 130 -16.63 -8.01 6.68
CA ILE A 130 -17.79 -8.76 6.23
C ILE A 130 -17.34 -10.19 5.98
N CYS A 131 -18.08 -11.17 6.51
CA CYS A 131 -17.88 -12.58 6.25
C CYS A 131 -19.13 -13.15 5.56
N TYR A 132 -18.97 -13.69 4.37
CA TYR A 132 -20.02 -14.30 3.57
C TYR A 132 -20.09 -15.81 3.87
N GLY A 133 -20.70 -16.20 4.99
CA GLY A 133 -20.77 -17.59 5.41
C GLY A 133 -21.50 -18.51 4.42
N ASP A 134 -22.52 -18.02 3.73
CA ASP A 134 -23.25 -18.76 2.70
C ASP A 134 -22.40 -19.10 1.45
N SER A 135 -21.22 -18.45 1.31
CA SER A 135 -20.30 -18.72 0.21
C SER A 135 -19.41 -19.93 0.47
N VAL A 136 -19.41 -20.48 1.69
CA VAL A 136 -18.65 -21.68 2.04
C VAL A 136 -19.35 -22.89 1.42
N LYS A 137 -18.67 -23.52 0.46
CA LYS A 137 -19.14 -24.78 -0.14
C LYS A 137 -18.31 -25.91 0.45
N MET A 138 -18.95 -26.81 1.18
CA MET A 138 -18.35 -28.07 1.62
C MET A 138 -18.69 -29.17 0.64
N VAL A 139 -17.76 -30.08 0.44
CA VAL A 139 -18.03 -31.31 -0.30
C VAL A 139 -18.90 -32.17 0.58
N GLU A 140 -20.08 -32.56 0.09
CA GLU A 140 -20.93 -33.51 0.80
C GLU A 140 -20.20 -34.85 0.94
N SER A 141 -20.01 -35.30 2.15
CA SER A 141 -19.45 -36.60 2.46
C SER A 141 -20.04 -37.12 3.77
N ASP A 142 -20.10 -38.45 3.93
CA ASP A 142 -20.58 -39.09 5.15
C ASP A 142 -19.73 -38.79 6.39
N TYR A 143 -18.55 -38.14 6.19
CA TYR A 143 -17.58 -37.85 7.25
C TYR A 143 -17.59 -36.35 7.64
N HIS A 144 -18.29 -35.49 6.90
CA HIS A 144 -18.32 -34.03 7.16
C HIS A 144 -19.72 -33.57 7.51
N THR A 145 -19.80 -32.76 8.55
CA THR A 145 -21.04 -32.07 8.91
C THR A 145 -21.44 -31.12 7.78
N PRO A 146 -22.68 -31.07 7.34
CA PRO A 146 -23.13 -30.10 6.33
C PRO A 146 -22.79 -28.66 6.76
N ALA A 147 -22.40 -27.79 5.81
CA ALA A 147 -21.95 -26.44 6.08
C ALA A 147 -22.96 -25.59 6.87
N ASN A 148 -24.27 -25.85 6.69
CA ASN A 148 -25.36 -25.21 7.39
C ASN A 148 -25.56 -25.68 8.85
N SER A 149 -24.90 -26.77 9.26
CA SER A 149 -24.97 -27.31 10.61
C SER A 149 -23.63 -27.28 11.35
N ASP A 150 -22.54 -26.85 10.69
CA ASP A 150 -21.23 -26.68 11.33
C ASP A 150 -21.22 -25.41 12.19
N PRO A 151 -21.05 -25.52 13.53
CA PRO A 151 -21.00 -24.35 14.41
C PRO A 151 -19.82 -23.41 14.14
N ALA A 152 -18.79 -23.88 13.42
CA ALA A 152 -17.60 -23.09 13.09
C ALA A 152 -17.82 -22.17 11.85
N ILE A 153 -18.88 -22.39 11.08
CA ILE A 153 -19.17 -21.58 9.89
C ILE A 153 -20.28 -20.61 10.22
N PRO A 154 -20.08 -19.28 10.01
CA PRO A 154 -21.14 -18.31 10.19
C PRO A 154 -22.30 -18.57 9.23
N ILE A 155 -23.53 -18.57 9.74
CA ILE A 155 -24.73 -18.65 8.92
C ILE A 155 -25.02 -17.26 8.36
N GLY A 156 -25.22 -17.18 7.05
CA GLY A 156 -25.51 -15.91 6.37
C GLY A 156 -24.32 -14.96 6.29
N THR A 157 -24.59 -13.71 6.04
CA THR A 157 -23.57 -12.65 6.03
C THR A 157 -23.44 -12.05 7.43
N GLN A 158 -22.23 -12.10 7.98
CA GLN A 158 -21.90 -11.48 9.26
C GLN A 158 -21.03 -10.25 9.03
N THR A 159 -21.29 -9.19 9.79
CA THR A 159 -20.53 -7.94 9.70
C THR A 159 -20.06 -7.50 11.07
N GLY A 160 -18.88 -6.88 11.10
CA GLY A 160 -18.34 -6.33 12.33
C GLY A 160 -17.54 -5.06 12.06
N ILE A 161 -17.67 -4.08 12.94
CA ILE A 161 -17.00 -2.79 12.82
C ILE A 161 -15.87 -2.73 13.84
N GLY A 162 -14.69 -2.25 13.40
CA GLY A 162 -13.54 -1.97 14.24
C GLY A 162 -13.05 -0.53 14.07
N PHE A 163 -12.44 -0.01 15.13
CA PHE A 163 -11.71 1.25 15.10
C PHE A 163 -10.25 0.98 14.80
N ASP A 164 -9.64 1.80 13.96
CA ASP A 164 -8.24 1.70 13.58
C ASP A 164 -7.47 2.99 13.85
N LEU A 165 -6.20 2.82 14.22
CA LEU A 165 -5.27 3.90 14.46
C LEU A 165 -3.88 3.48 13.98
N SER A 166 -3.23 4.35 13.24
CA SER A 166 -1.86 4.16 12.78
C SER A 166 -1.06 5.43 12.98
N ALA A 167 0.25 5.31 13.17
CA ALA A 167 1.14 6.44 13.32
C ALA A 167 2.47 6.17 12.61
N GLY A 168 3.17 7.24 12.23
CA GLY A 168 4.46 7.10 11.58
C GLY A 168 5.31 8.35 11.62
N VAL A 169 6.57 8.15 11.26
CA VAL A 169 7.56 9.19 11.01
C VAL A 169 8.12 8.99 9.61
N TYR A 170 8.34 10.08 8.91
CA TYR A 170 8.83 10.05 7.54
C TYR A 170 9.75 11.24 7.28
N PHE A 171 10.93 10.97 6.74
CA PHE A 171 11.86 12.00 6.30
C PHE A 171 12.02 11.92 4.79
N SER A 172 12.01 13.07 4.13
CA SER A 172 12.27 13.15 2.70
C SER A 172 13.03 14.41 2.33
N ASN A 173 13.86 14.28 1.30
CA ASN A 173 14.50 15.38 0.61
C ASN A 173 14.57 15.09 -0.90
N ALA A 174 15.28 15.92 -1.67
CA ALA A 174 15.43 15.75 -3.11
C ALA A 174 16.14 14.45 -3.52
N THR A 175 16.92 13.86 -2.61
CA THR A 175 17.83 12.75 -2.90
C THR A 175 17.36 11.42 -2.33
N TRP A 176 16.82 11.40 -1.11
CA TRP A 176 16.42 10.17 -0.44
C TRP A 176 15.23 10.38 0.48
N PHE A 177 14.57 9.29 0.81
CA PHE A 177 13.52 9.25 1.80
C PHE A 177 13.64 8.00 2.67
N ALA A 178 13.14 8.10 3.90
CA ALA A 178 12.99 6.95 4.80
C ALA A 178 11.84 7.18 5.75
N GLY A 179 11.14 6.14 6.12
CA GLY A 179 10.02 6.21 7.04
C GLY A 179 9.79 4.91 7.79
N LEU A 180 9.24 5.06 8.98
CA LEU A 180 8.79 3.96 9.85
C LEU A 180 7.37 4.24 10.31
N SER A 181 6.55 3.22 10.37
CA SER A 181 5.19 3.34 10.91
C SER A 181 4.74 2.09 11.62
N ILE A 182 3.78 2.29 12.50
CA ILE A 182 2.97 1.23 13.09
C ILE A 182 1.55 1.39 12.56
N LEU A 183 1.02 0.32 12.00
CA LEU A 183 -0.34 0.21 11.48
C LEU A 183 -1.16 -0.62 12.46
N HIS A 184 -2.48 -0.37 12.48
CA HIS A 184 -3.42 -1.12 13.33
C HIS A 184 -3.00 -1.15 14.81
N ALA A 185 -2.47 -0.03 15.33
CA ALA A 185 -1.91 0.08 16.67
C ALA A 185 -2.82 -0.44 17.81
N PRO A 186 -4.16 -0.30 17.77
CA PRO A 186 -5.05 -0.88 18.78
C PRO A 186 -5.10 -2.41 18.76
N GLY A 187 -4.73 -3.06 17.63
CA GLY A 187 -4.94 -4.50 17.45
C GLY A 187 -6.42 -4.88 17.62
N ALA A 188 -7.29 -4.21 16.84
CA ALA A 188 -8.73 -4.26 17.02
C ALA A 188 -9.28 -5.70 16.99
N LYS A 189 -10.15 -6.01 17.95
CA LYS A 189 -10.96 -7.22 17.94
C LYS A 189 -12.34 -6.87 17.37
N ILE A 190 -12.69 -7.50 16.27
CA ILE A 190 -13.97 -7.29 15.59
C ILE A 190 -14.85 -8.49 15.87
N LYS A 191 -16.03 -8.23 16.42
CA LYS A 191 -17.05 -9.25 16.60
C LYS A 191 -17.82 -9.43 15.29
N LEU A 192 -17.82 -10.65 14.77
CA LEU A 192 -18.60 -11.08 13.62
C LEU A 192 -19.79 -11.90 14.13
N GLY A 193 -20.95 -11.24 14.25
CA GLY A 193 -22.11 -11.81 14.93
C GLY A 193 -21.85 -12.03 16.42
N ASP A 194 -22.55 -13.03 17.01
CA ASP A 194 -22.49 -13.28 18.45
C ASP A 194 -21.36 -14.24 18.87
N LYS A 195 -20.76 -14.95 17.93
CA LYS A 195 -19.90 -16.12 18.23
C LYS A 195 -18.45 -15.97 17.78
N TYR A 196 -18.15 -15.08 16.85
CA TYR A 196 -16.83 -15.05 16.22
C TYR A 196 -16.12 -13.73 16.50
N ASP A 197 -14.88 -13.82 16.96
CA ASP A 197 -13.98 -12.69 17.12
C ASP A 197 -12.87 -12.77 16.06
N PHE A 198 -12.74 -11.72 15.26
CA PHE A 198 -11.62 -11.55 14.35
C PHE A 198 -10.67 -10.50 14.91
N LYS A 199 -9.40 -10.87 15.07
CA LYS A 199 -8.36 -9.97 15.57
C LYS A 199 -7.51 -9.45 14.41
N ILE A 200 -7.44 -8.14 14.28
CA ILE A 200 -6.47 -7.48 13.39
C ILE A 200 -5.16 -7.33 14.16
N ASN A 201 -4.09 -7.88 13.61
CA ASN A 201 -2.78 -7.75 14.21
C ASN A 201 -2.22 -6.35 13.95
N GLN A 202 -1.41 -5.87 14.89
CA GLN A 202 -0.56 -4.71 14.67
C GLN A 202 0.45 -5.04 13.58
N ALA A 203 0.77 -4.06 12.75
CA ALA A 203 1.81 -4.21 11.75
C ALA A 203 2.81 -3.07 11.83
N MET A 204 4.04 -3.33 11.41
CA MET A 204 5.09 -2.32 11.25
C MET A 204 5.53 -2.27 9.81
N THR A 205 5.78 -1.07 9.32
CA THR A 205 6.38 -0.88 8.01
C THR A 205 7.65 -0.03 8.10
N ALA A 206 8.60 -0.35 7.24
CA ALA A 206 9.74 0.50 6.98
C ALA A 206 9.86 0.70 5.47
N VAL A 207 9.97 1.94 5.03
CA VAL A 207 10.10 2.29 3.63
C VAL A 207 11.30 3.21 3.46
N GLY A 208 12.07 3.00 2.39
CA GLY A 208 13.20 3.85 2.07
C GLY A 208 13.52 3.83 0.58
N GLY A 209 14.16 4.87 0.10
CA GLY A 209 14.57 4.95 -1.28
C GLY A 209 15.50 6.12 -1.58
N TYR A 210 16.05 6.08 -2.76
CA TYR A 210 17.03 7.06 -3.22
C TYR A 210 16.69 7.54 -4.64
N ASN A 211 16.98 8.80 -4.94
CA ASN A 211 16.81 9.39 -6.26
C ASN A 211 18.19 9.68 -6.85
N ILE A 212 18.68 8.82 -7.74
CA ILE A 212 19.97 8.94 -8.39
C ILE A 212 19.77 9.64 -9.72
N LYS A 213 20.35 10.83 -9.88
CA LYS A 213 20.44 11.51 -11.18
C LYS A 213 21.56 10.87 -11.96
N LEU A 214 21.25 10.36 -13.16
CA LEU A 214 22.27 9.81 -14.05
C LEU A 214 23.01 10.93 -14.78
N ASN A 215 24.13 10.58 -15.44
CA ASN A 215 24.92 11.55 -16.21
C ASN A 215 24.11 12.23 -17.33
N THR A 216 23.08 11.57 -17.83
CA THR A 216 22.09 12.13 -18.73
C THR A 216 20.95 12.71 -17.88
N PRO A 217 20.71 14.03 -17.91
CA PRO A 217 19.78 14.71 -16.98
C PRO A 217 18.32 14.24 -17.13
N ASP A 218 18.00 13.64 -18.28
CA ASP A 218 16.67 13.12 -18.58
C ASP A 218 16.31 11.84 -17.83
N TYR A 219 17.31 11.15 -17.23
CA TYR A 219 17.11 9.87 -16.56
C TYR A 219 17.37 9.97 -15.07
N LYS A 220 16.47 9.39 -14.29
CA LYS A 220 16.60 9.22 -12.84
C LYS A 220 16.39 7.77 -12.49
N LEU A 221 17.31 7.21 -11.70
CA LEU A 221 17.17 5.86 -11.15
C LEU A 221 16.69 5.96 -9.71
N LYS A 222 15.62 5.24 -9.37
CA LYS A 222 14.94 5.33 -8.08
C LYS A 222 14.88 3.94 -7.42
N PRO A 223 15.97 3.46 -6.82
CA PRO A 223 15.93 2.27 -5.97
C PRO A 223 15.13 2.55 -4.71
N SER A 224 14.34 1.57 -4.27
CA SER A 224 13.58 1.66 -3.03
C SER A 224 13.36 0.29 -2.40
N VAL A 225 13.01 0.29 -1.11
CA VAL A 225 12.71 -0.90 -0.33
C VAL A 225 11.48 -0.65 0.52
N LEU A 226 10.62 -1.65 0.63
CA LEU A 226 9.53 -1.74 1.58
C LEU A 226 9.71 -2.99 2.42
N LEU A 227 9.65 -2.83 3.74
CA LEU A 227 9.58 -3.91 4.71
C LEU A 227 8.24 -3.81 5.43
N TYR A 228 7.56 -4.92 5.56
CA TYR A 228 6.29 -5.06 6.26
C TYR A 228 6.37 -6.27 7.20
N THR A 229 5.85 -6.14 8.42
CA THR A 229 5.68 -7.25 9.35
C THR A 229 4.46 -7.02 10.24
N ASP A 230 3.71 -8.09 10.49
CA ASP A 230 2.65 -8.17 11.49
C ASP A 230 3.12 -8.89 12.76
N PHE A 231 4.43 -9.01 12.96
CA PHE A 231 5.11 -9.74 14.03
C PHE A 231 4.91 -11.28 14.00
N ILE A 232 4.16 -11.79 13.04
CA ILE A 232 3.96 -13.22 12.79
C ILE A 232 4.63 -13.59 11.46
N SER A 233 4.42 -12.77 10.46
CA SER A 233 5.00 -12.87 9.13
C SER A 233 5.77 -11.59 8.77
N TRP A 234 6.60 -11.67 7.75
CA TRP A 234 7.27 -10.50 7.20
C TRP A 234 7.33 -10.59 5.68
N GLN A 235 7.32 -9.45 5.04
CA GLN A 235 7.53 -9.32 3.62
C GLN A 235 8.53 -8.20 3.35
N ALA A 236 9.41 -8.43 2.39
CA ALA A 236 10.34 -7.41 1.91
C ALA A 236 10.26 -7.33 0.40
N GLN A 237 10.16 -6.11 -0.10
CA GLN A 237 10.16 -5.82 -1.52
C GLN A 237 11.26 -4.82 -1.84
N ILE A 238 12.06 -5.15 -2.84
CA ILE A 238 13.12 -4.29 -3.39
C ILE A 238 12.69 -3.89 -4.79
N SER A 239 12.73 -2.60 -5.08
CA SER A 239 12.29 -2.06 -6.36
C SER A 239 13.35 -1.16 -6.97
N LEU A 240 13.43 -1.19 -8.29
CA LEU A 240 14.28 -0.32 -9.09
C LEU A 240 13.44 0.31 -10.19
N LEU A 241 13.22 1.61 -10.13
CA LEU A 241 12.45 2.36 -11.11
C LEU A 241 13.40 3.25 -11.92
N LEU A 242 13.31 3.22 -13.23
CA LEU A 242 13.94 4.14 -14.16
C LEU A 242 12.89 5.14 -14.64
N ASP A 243 13.12 6.41 -14.40
CA ASP A 243 12.28 7.52 -14.80
C ASP A 243 12.92 8.28 -15.95
N TYR A 244 12.15 8.59 -16.97
CA TYR A 244 12.57 9.34 -18.16
C TYR A 244 11.78 10.63 -18.31
N LYS A 245 12.46 11.76 -18.13
CA LYS A 245 11.91 13.13 -18.25
C LYS A 245 10.74 13.44 -17.30
N ASP A 246 10.63 12.72 -16.20
CA ASP A 246 9.49 12.78 -15.28
C ASP A 246 8.13 12.47 -15.96
N LYS A 247 8.14 11.88 -17.16
CA LYS A 247 6.94 11.58 -17.96
C LYS A 247 6.70 10.10 -18.16
N PHE A 248 7.76 9.31 -18.25
CA PHE A 248 7.66 7.87 -18.44
C PHE A 248 8.49 7.16 -17.38
N TRP A 249 8.02 6.07 -16.90
CA TRP A 249 8.79 5.24 -15.99
C TRP A 249 8.61 3.76 -16.31
N GLY A 250 9.62 2.99 -16.00
CA GLY A 250 9.59 1.54 -16.03
C GLY A 250 10.42 0.98 -14.89
N GLY A 251 10.02 -0.16 -14.33
CA GLY A 251 10.69 -0.70 -13.19
C GLY A 251 10.57 -2.19 -13.02
N LEU A 252 11.48 -2.69 -12.21
CA LEU A 252 11.50 -4.07 -11.75
C LEU A 252 11.44 -4.06 -10.23
N ALA A 253 10.69 -5.01 -9.67
CA ALA A 253 10.71 -5.25 -8.25
C ALA A 253 10.79 -6.75 -7.95
N TYR A 254 11.31 -7.07 -6.80
CA TYR A 254 11.35 -8.43 -6.28
C TYR A 254 10.77 -8.44 -4.87
N SER A 255 9.66 -9.11 -4.72
CA SER A 255 9.05 -9.42 -3.42
C SER A 255 9.57 -10.78 -2.98
N ILE A 256 10.26 -10.81 -1.83
CA ILE A 256 10.94 -12.03 -1.36
C ILE A 256 9.90 -13.14 -1.17
N GLN A 257 10.14 -14.30 -1.84
CA GLN A 257 9.31 -15.50 -1.82
C GLN A 257 7.88 -15.34 -2.39
N ASP A 258 7.59 -14.22 -3.04
CA ASP A 258 6.28 -13.93 -3.59
C ASP A 258 6.34 -13.80 -5.12
N ALA A 259 6.88 -12.70 -5.64
CA ALA A 259 6.81 -12.40 -7.06
C ALA A 259 7.99 -11.54 -7.57
N ILE A 260 8.20 -11.61 -8.88
CA ILE A 260 8.97 -10.64 -9.66
C ILE A 260 7.98 -9.73 -10.37
N SER A 261 8.11 -8.43 -10.16
CA SER A 261 7.18 -7.43 -10.68
C SER A 261 7.80 -6.62 -11.82
N PHE A 262 7.02 -6.40 -12.86
CA PHE A 262 7.36 -5.58 -14.01
C PHE A 262 6.38 -4.41 -14.07
N SER A 263 6.84 -3.19 -13.86
CA SER A 263 6.00 -2.00 -13.86
C SER A 263 6.37 -1.03 -14.97
N PHE A 264 5.37 -0.35 -15.48
CA PHE A 264 5.54 0.78 -16.39
C PHE A 264 4.39 1.78 -16.27
N GLY A 265 4.65 3.00 -16.64
CA GLY A 265 3.64 4.02 -16.62
C GLY A 265 4.07 5.30 -17.30
N ALA A 266 3.13 6.22 -17.39
CA ALA A 266 3.35 7.49 -18.07
C ALA A 266 2.48 8.60 -17.46
N GLU A 267 2.98 9.82 -17.53
CA GLU A 267 2.19 11.04 -17.41
C GLU A 267 1.60 11.38 -18.79
N ILE A 268 0.29 11.16 -18.93
CA ILE A 268 -0.43 11.28 -20.22
C ILE A 268 -0.68 12.74 -20.56
N ILE A 269 -1.09 13.52 -19.59
CA ILE A 269 -1.21 14.97 -19.63
C ILE A 269 -0.66 15.50 -18.31
N ASP A 270 -0.35 16.81 -18.24
CA ASP A 270 0.22 17.41 -17.05
C ASP A 270 -0.59 17.06 -15.79
N GLY A 271 0.04 16.32 -14.87
CA GLY A 271 -0.53 15.84 -13.62
C GLY A 271 -1.28 14.52 -13.70
N LEU A 272 -1.72 14.05 -14.88
CA LEU A 272 -2.44 12.77 -15.02
C LEU A 272 -1.48 11.63 -15.29
N GLN A 273 -1.36 10.72 -14.35
CA GLN A 273 -0.47 9.56 -14.41
C GLN A 273 -1.27 8.27 -14.51
N LEU A 274 -0.80 7.35 -15.31
CA LEU A 274 -1.29 5.98 -15.43
C LEU A 274 -0.13 5.03 -15.23
N GLY A 275 -0.27 4.06 -14.35
CA GLY A 275 0.74 3.03 -14.11
C GLY A 275 0.13 1.65 -14.06
N TYR A 276 0.88 0.69 -14.58
CA TYR A 276 0.51 -0.72 -14.60
C TYR A 276 1.69 -1.56 -14.09
N CYS A 277 1.37 -2.64 -13.38
CA CYS A 277 2.33 -3.63 -12.94
C CYS A 277 1.78 -5.03 -13.16
N TYR A 278 2.67 -5.92 -13.59
CA TYR A 278 2.44 -7.35 -13.66
C TYR A 278 3.38 -8.07 -12.71
N ASP A 279 2.81 -8.91 -11.84
CA ASP A 279 3.57 -9.71 -10.90
C ASP A 279 3.59 -11.16 -11.35
N LEU A 280 4.78 -11.64 -11.66
CA LEU A 280 5.06 -13.03 -11.98
C LEU A 280 5.36 -13.77 -10.68
N PRO A 281 4.54 -14.76 -10.26
CA PRO A 281 4.81 -15.52 -9.05
C PRO A 281 6.15 -16.21 -9.08
N ALA A 282 6.95 -16.03 -8.01
CA ALA A 282 8.26 -16.67 -7.85
C ALA A 282 8.20 -17.95 -7.01
N SER A 283 6.99 -18.39 -6.64
CA SER A 283 6.72 -19.59 -5.86
C SER A 283 6.03 -20.67 -6.72
N SER A 284 5.66 -21.80 -6.11
CA SER A 284 4.86 -22.85 -6.77
C SER A 284 3.51 -22.37 -7.32
N MET A 285 3.06 -21.19 -6.89
CA MET A 285 1.86 -20.53 -7.41
C MET A 285 1.92 -20.23 -8.92
N ILE A 286 3.12 -20.17 -9.52
CA ILE A 286 3.30 -19.95 -10.97
C ILE A 286 2.57 -20.99 -11.83
N THR A 287 2.35 -22.21 -11.30
CA THR A 287 1.62 -23.27 -12.02
C THR A 287 0.11 -23.19 -11.85
N ALA A 288 -0.38 -22.43 -10.87
CA ALA A 288 -1.78 -22.35 -10.49
C ALA A 288 -2.46 -21.03 -10.91
N THR A 289 -1.68 -19.99 -11.24
CA THR A 289 -2.20 -18.66 -11.55
C THR A 289 -1.51 -18.06 -12.77
N HIS A 290 -2.19 -17.10 -13.40
CA HIS A 290 -1.63 -16.28 -14.48
C HIS A 290 -0.95 -14.99 -13.96
N GLY A 291 -0.54 -14.97 -12.67
CA GLY A 291 0.08 -13.82 -12.04
C GLY A 291 -0.93 -12.84 -11.44
N SER A 292 -0.41 -11.70 -10.99
CA SER A 292 -1.23 -10.62 -10.43
C SER A 292 -1.07 -9.36 -11.27
N HIS A 293 -2.10 -8.54 -11.29
CA HIS A 293 -2.13 -7.30 -12.05
C HIS A 293 -2.48 -6.13 -11.14
N GLU A 294 -1.76 -5.03 -11.31
CA GLU A 294 -2.01 -3.80 -10.59
C GLU A 294 -2.08 -2.63 -11.56
N LEU A 295 -3.12 -1.84 -11.44
CA LEU A 295 -3.34 -0.64 -12.24
C LEU A 295 -3.60 0.54 -11.32
N TYR A 296 -2.99 1.69 -11.59
CA TYR A 296 -3.41 2.92 -10.96
C TYR A 296 -3.58 4.06 -11.97
N ILE A 297 -4.45 4.98 -11.59
CA ILE A 297 -4.61 6.29 -12.20
C ILE A 297 -4.51 7.33 -11.11
N SER A 298 -3.72 8.38 -11.31
CA SER A 298 -3.64 9.50 -10.38
C SER A 298 -3.63 10.83 -11.10
N TYR A 299 -4.12 11.84 -10.39
CA TYR A 299 -4.08 13.22 -10.86
C TYR A 299 -3.51 14.13 -9.78
N ASP A 300 -2.41 14.80 -10.14
CA ASP A 300 -1.69 15.74 -9.30
C ASP A 300 -1.99 17.15 -9.76
N PHE A 301 -2.46 18.04 -8.86
CA PHE A 301 -2.74 19.42 -9.22
C PHE A 301 -2.45 20.40 -8.08
N ASN A 302 -2.14 21.63 -8.46
CA ASN A 302 -1.81 22.67 -7.50
C ASN A 302 -3.05 23.49 -7.18
N ILE A 303 -3.63 23.29 -5.97
CA ILE A 303 -4.75 24.10 -5.48
C ILE A 303 -4.34 25.51 -5.03
N PHE A 304 -3.06 25.73 -4.81
CA PHE A 304 -2.53 27.03 -4.36
C PHE A 304 -1.89 27.84 -5.49
N ALA A 305 -2.00 27.38 -6.75
CA ALA A 305 -1.55 28.17 -7.89
C ALA A 305 -2.28 29.51 -7.89
N PRO A 306 -1.58 30.65 -7.92
CA PRO A 306 -2.24 31.93 -8.05
C PRO A 306 -3.05 31.91 -9.34
N LYS A 307 -4.37 32.19 -9.25
CA LYS A 307 -5.19 32.36 -10.44
C LYS A 307 -4.52 33.43 -11.29
N TYR A 308 -3.93 32.99 -12.41
CA TYR A 308 -3.35 33.93 -13.37
C TYR A 308 -4.53 34.72 -13.91
N ASN A 309 -4.69 35.96 -13.46
CA ASN A 309 -5.62 36.91 -14.05
C ASN A 309 -5.12 37.13 -15.48
N GLN A 310 -5.67 36.39 -16.42
CA GLN A 310 -5.57 36.75 -17.83
C GLN A 310 -6.25 38.12 -17.94
N LYS A 311 -5.46 39.20 -17.86
CA LYS A 311 -5.87 40.50 -18.31
C LYS A 311 -6.14 40.36 -19.80
N HIS A 312 -7.41 40.21 -20.14
CA HIS A 312 -7.83 40.33 -21.52
C HIS A 312 -7.37 41.71 -21.99
N LYS A 313 -6.31 41.77 -22.79
CA LYS A 313 -5.98 42.93 -23.58
C LYS A 313 -7.13 43.13 -24.58
N SER A 314 -8.05 44.01 -24.25
CA SER A 314 -9.01 44.50 -25.22
C SER A 314 -8.23 45.16 -26.34
N ILE A 315 -8.17 44.49 -27.50
CA ILE A 315 -7.67 45.11 -28.72
C ILE A 315 -8.78 46.03 -29.18
N ARG A 316 -8.70 47.31 -28.80
CA ARG A 316 -9.46 48.35 -29.49
C ARG A 316 -8.78 48.55 -30.84
N LEU A 317 -9.42 48.06 -31.90
CA LEU A 317 -9.17 48.46 -33.28
C LEU A 317 -9.67 49.89 -33.39
N LEU A 318 -8.75 50.83 -33.63
CA LEU A 318 -9.04 52.17 -34.16
C LEU A 318 -9.15 52.10 -35.66
#